data_59f8dc636f09b2c23e5f0f5044fd0080
#
_entry.id   59f8dc636f09b2c23e5f0f5044fd0080
#
_cell.length_a   1.000
_cell.length_b   1.000
_cell.length_c   1.000
_cell.angle_alpha   90.00
_cell.angle_beta   90.00
_cell.angle_gamma   90.00
#
_symmetry.space_group_name_H-M   'P 1'
#
loop_
_entity.id
_entity.type
_entity.pdbx_description
1 polymer ?
#
loop_
_entity_poly.entity_id
_entity_poly.type
_entity_poly.pdbx_seq_one_letter_code
_entity_poly.pdbx_strand_id
1 'polypeptide(L)'
;MNMARPLGADTTRTGAQVLVDTLIAQGSNMAFCVPGESYLAALDAMHDVQDTFRMIVCRHEASAANMAEASGKLTGKPGICFVTRGPGSSHSAIGIHTAQQDSTTLIVFVGQVSIGDLGREAFQEVDYVQMYGKCAKWAVQIDDAARIPEIVSHAYHVAVNGRPGPVVIAIPEDVLKHACPNPPAPHYNRAIAAPSRASLAELEKLLAAAERPMLILGGGGWNAEAVARMQAFAETHNLPATVGFRCRE
;
A
#
# COMPACT_ATOMS: atom_id res chain seq x y z
N MET A 1 11.01 21.52 -8.03
CA MET A 1 11.67 22.02 -6.79
C MET A 1 10.52 22.41 -5.88
N ASN A 2 10.01 21.45 -5.10
CA ASN A 2 8.79 21.65 -4.28
C ASN A 2 9.24 22.18 -2.92
N MET A 3 8.99 23.46 -2.68
CA MET A 3 9.21 24.04 -1.36
C MET A 3 8.13 23.52 -0.43
N ALA A 4 8.53 22.61 0.47
CA ALA A 4 7.73 22.30 1.64
C ALA A 4 7.37 23.62 2.34
N ARG A 5 6.09 23.78 2.73
CA ARG A 5 5.59 24.93 3.50
C ARG A 5 6.55 25.18 4.68
N PRO A 6 7.09 26.39 4.86
CA PRO A 6 8.00 26.63 5.99
C PRO A 6 7.27 26.34 7.27
N LEU A 7 7.86 25.47 8.09
CA LEU A 7 7.41 25.21 9.47
C LEU A 7 7.56 26.52 10.26
N GLY A 8 6.50 27.31 10.29
CA GLY A 8 6.36 28.39 11.25
C GLY A 8 6.32 27.76 12.63
N ALA A 9 7.22 28.21 13.49
CA ALA A 9 7.21 27.83 14.90
C ALA A 9 5.80 28.07 15.48
N ASP A 10 5.24 27.04 16.13
CA ASP A 10 4.06 27.09 17.03
C ASP A 10 2.67 26.76 16.48
N THR A 11 2.52 25.97 15.41
CA THR A 11 1.24 25.32 15.12
C THR A 11 1.37 23.81 15.34
N THR A 12 0.85 23.32 16.46
CA THR A 12 0.72 21.89 16.72
C THR A 12 -0.14 21.26 15.62
N ARG A 13 0.46 20.40 14.79
CA ARG A 13 -0.23 19.74 13.68
C ARG A 13 -1.11 18.60 14.20
N THR A 14 -2.26 18.39 13.56
CA THR A 14 -3.13 17.26 13.88
C THR A 14 -2.59 15.96 13.30
N GLY A 15 -3.02 14.81 13.86
CA GLY A 15 -2.71 13.49 13.31
C GLY A 15 -3.10 13.37 11.84
N ALA A 16 -4.23 13.94 11.44
CA ALA A 16 -4.69 13.94 10.05
C ALA A 16 -3.73 14.70 9.11
N GLN A 17 -3.29 15.89 9.51
CA GLN A 17 -2.32 16.66 8.73
C GLN A 17 -0.99 15.94 8.58
N VAL A 18 -0.49 15.33 9.66
CA VAL A 18 0.76 14.57 9.63
C VAL A 18 0.62 13.28 8.84
N LEU A 19 -0.56 12.63 8.88
CA LEU A 19 -0.87 11.48 8.03
C LEU A 19 -0.73 11.84 6.54
N VAL A 20 -1.41 12.90 6.10
CA VAL A 20 -1.40 13.33 4.69
C VAL A 20 0.00 13.75 4.26
N ASP A 21 0.72 14.50 5.08
CA ASP A 21 2.11 14.87 4.77
C ASP A 21 3.04 13.66 4.71
N THR A 22 2.80 12.65 5.57
CA THR A 22 3.58 11.41 5.53
C THR A 22 3.31 10.67 4.22
N LEU A 23 2.06 10.60 3.75
CA LEU A 23 1.73 10.01 2.44
C LEU A 23 2.46 10.73 1.30
N ILE A 24 2.48 12.07 1.33
CA ILE A 24 3.21 12.88 0.34
C ILE A 24 4.72 12.62 0.43
N ALA A 25 5.28 12.59 1.63
CA ALA A 25 6.71 12.31 1.86
C ALA A 25 7.09 10.89 1.38
N GLN A 26 6.18 9.92 1.46
CA GLN A 26 6.35 8.57 0.92
C GLN A 26 6.17 8.51 -0.62
N GLY A 27 5.89 9.63 -1.27
CA GLY A 27 5.79 9.74 -2.73
C GLY A 27 4.42 9.40 -3.30
N SER A 28 3.38 9.33 -2.47
CA SER A 28 2.00 9.26 -2.94
C SER A 28 1.47 10.65 -3.28
N ASN A 29 0.73 10.75 -4.36
CA ASN A 29 0.11 11.99 -4.85
C ASN A 29 -1.39 11.85 -5.09
N MET A 30 -1.97 10.70 -4.74
CA MET A 30 -3.37 10.39 -5.02
C MET A 30 -3.88 9.32 -4.04
N ALA A 31 -5.15 9.47 -3.65
CA ALA A 31 -5.92 8.43 -2.97
C ALA A 31 -7.30 8.26 -3.61
N PHE A 32 -7.84 7.06 -3.52
CA PHE A 32 -9.21 6.72 -3.91
C PHE A 32 -10.06 6.55 -2.64
N CYS A 33 -11.26 7.08 -2.62
CA CYS A 33 -12.07 7.01 -1.42
C CYS A 33 -13.58 7.01 -1.71
N VAL A 34 -14.34 6.52 -0.75
CA VAL A 34 -15.73 6.90 -0.54
C VAL A 34 -15.77 7.73 0.74
N PRO A 35 -16.08 9.03 0.68
CA PRO A 35 -16.05 9.90 1.85
C PRO A 35 -16.91 9.35 2.99
N GLY A 36 -16.40 9.42 4.22
CA GLY A 36 -17.07 8.96 5.41
C GLY A 36 -16.73 9.78 6.65
N GLU A 37 -17.65 9.82 7.60
CA GLU A 37 -17.52 10.65 8.80
C GLU A 37 -16.36 10.25 9.71
N SER A 38 -15.99 8.96 9.72
CA SER A 38 -14.94 8.43 10.60
C SER A 38 -13.52 8.90 10.26
N TYR A 39 -13.34 9.64 9.19
CA TYR A 39 -12.05 10.22 8.81
C TYR A 39 -12.17 11.63 8.21
N LEU A 40 -13.17 12.40 8.65
CA LEU A 40 -13.39 13.79 8.19
C LEU A 40 -12.13 14.66 8.33
N ALA A 41 -11.38 14.53 9.42
CA ALA A 41 -10.15 15.29 9.61
C ALA A 41 -9.09 14.97 8.54
N ALA A 42 -9.03 13.72 8.04
CA ALA A 42 -8.15 13.36 6.95
C ALA A 42 -8.65 13.91 5.60
N LEU A 43 -9.97 13.95 5.37
CA LEU A 43 -10.55 14.58 4.18
C LEU A 43 -10.24 16.08 4.14
N ASP A 44 -10.36 16.77 5.28
CA ASP A 44 -10.04 18.18 5.43
C ASP A 44 -8.54 18.45 5.16
N ALA A 45 -7.67 17.65 5.77
CA ALA A 45 -6.23 17.75 5.52
C ALA A 45 -5.83 17.48 4.06
N MET A 46 -6.52 16.57 3.35
CA MET A 46 -6.31 16.33 1.92
C MET A 46 -6.80 17.49 1.07
N HIS A 47 -7.91 18.12 1.46
CA HIS A 47 -8.43 19.29 0.77
C HIS A 47 -7.44 20.47 0.82
N ASP A 48 -6.79 20.68 1.96
CA ASP A 48 -5.78 21.74 2.12
C ASP A 48 -4.58 21.61 1.18
N VAL A 49 -4.30 20.41 0.70
CA VAL A 49 -3.13 20.09 -0.17
C VAL A 49 -3.53 19.53 -1.54
N GLN A 50 -4.75 19.80 -2.00
CA GLN A 50 -5.32 19.24 -3.23
C GLN A 50 -4.48 19.50 -4.50
N ASP A 51 -3.63 20.51 -4.51
CA ASP A 51 -2.71 20.80 -5.62
C ASP A 51 -1.57 19.77 -5.71
N THR A 52 -1.24 19.08 -4.61
CA THR A 52 -0.14 18.10 -4.52
C THR A 52 -0.62 16.69 -4.27
N PHE A 53 -1.79 16.53 -3.66
CA PHE A 53 -2.38 15.24 -3.32
C PHE A 53 -3.84 15.19 -3.76
N ARG A 54 -4.14 14.40 -4.78
CA ARG A 54 -5.48 14.29 -5.36
C ARG A 54 -6.32 13.25 -4.63
N MET A 55 -7.52 13.62 -4.22
CA MET A 55 -8.53 12.70 -3.72
C MET A 55 -9.52 12.36 -4.83
N ILE A 56 -9.60 11.08 -5.21
CA ILE A 56 -10.54 10.57 -6.21
C ILE A 56 -11.74 9.97 -5.48
N VAL A 57 -12.86 10.66 -5.52
CA VAL A 57 -14.11 10.21 -4.91
C VAL A 57 -14.79 9.16 -5.79
N CYS A 58 -15.04 8.00 -5.22
CA CYS A 58 -15.73 6.87 -5.86
C CYS A 58 -17.16 6.75 -5.31
N ARG A 59 -18.00 5.99 -6.02
CA ARG A 59 -19.39 5.75 -5.66
C ARG A 59 -19.59 4.47 -4.83
N HIS A 60 -18.55 3.65 -4.71
CA HIS A 60 -18.56 2.39 -3.98
C HIS A 60 -17.13 2.01 -3.56
N GLU A 61 -16.97 1.49 -2.35
CA GLU A 61 -15.65 1.21 -1.78
C GLU A 61 -14.90 0.06 -2.48
N ALA A 62 -15.64 -0.92 -3.03
CA ALA A 62 -15.01 -1.95 -3.87
C ALA A 62 -14.34 -1.32 -5.10
N SER A 63 -14.98 -0.31 -5.72
CA SER A 63 -14.38 0.42 -6.83
C SER A 63 -13.16 1.22 -6.39
N ALA A 64 -13.24 1.92 -5.24
CA ALA A 64 -12.12 2.68 -4.68
C ALA A 64 -10.92 1.77 -4.41
N ALA A 65 -11.15 0.62 -3.76
CA ALA A 65 -10.09 -0.33 -3.45
C ALA A 65 -9.48 -0.98 -4.71
N ASN A 66 -10.31 -1.35 -5.70
CA ASN A 66 -9.83 -1.89 -6.99
C ASN A 66 -9.07 -0.86 -7.81
N MET A 67 -9.48 0.42 -7.81
CA MET A 67 -8.75 1.49 -8.48
C MET A 67 -7.42 1.76 -7.81
N ALA A 68 -7.35 1.72 -6.47
CA ALA A 68 -6.11 1.82 -5.73
C ALA A 68 -5.18 0.62 -6.00
N GLU A 69 -5.74 -0.59 -6.05
CA GLU A 69 -5.00 -1.80 -6.42
C GLU A 69 -4.42 -1.67 -7.83
N ALA A 70 -5.23 -1.31 -8.82
CA ALA A 70 -4.78 -1.10 -10.19
C ALA A 70 -3.69 -0.02 -10.30
N SER A 71 -3.83 1.08 -9.54
CA SER A 71 -2.77 2.11 -9.43
C SER A 71 -1.47 1.52 -8.88
N GLY A 72 -1.56 0.69 -7.83
CA GLY A 72 -0.41 -0.01 -7.24
C GLY A 72 0.28 -0.94 -8.24
N LYS A 73 -0.49 -1.68 -9.00
CA LYS A 73 -0.02 -2.61 -10.04
C LYS A 73 0.70 -1.87 -11.17
N LEU A 74 0.10 -0.81 -11.69
CA LEU A 74 0.65 -0.04 -12.81
C LEU A 74 1.89 0.78 -12.44
N THR A 75 1.96 1.29 -11.21
CA THR A 75 3.03 2.21 -10.81
C THR A 75 4.14 1.54 -10.00
N GLY A 76 3.90 0.37 -9.45
CA GLY A 76 4.79 -0.29 -8.50
C GLY A 76 4.92 0.42 -7.16
N LYS A 77 4.14 1.50 -6.92
CA LYS A 77 4.03 2.24 -5.67
C LYS A 77 2.74 1.83 -4.96
N PRO A 78 2.66 1.84 -3.61
CA PRO A 78 1.41 1.53 -2.94
C PRO A 78 0.26 2.42 -3.40
N GLY A 79 -0.81 1.81 -3.92
CA GLY A 79 -2.06 2.51 -4.14
C GLY A 79 -2.70 2.85 -2.79
N ILE A 80 -3.32 4.01 -2.68
CA ILE A 80 -3.90 4.50 -1.42
C ILE A 80 -5.42 4.51 -1.51
N CYS A 81 -6.08 3.88 -0.53
CA CYS A 81 -7.52 3.86 -0.43
C CYS A 81 -7.97 4.30 0.96
N PHE A 82 -9.03 5.11 1.03
CA PHE A 82 -9.68 5.49 2.29
C PHE A 82 -11.14 5.06 2.29
N VAL A 83 -11.56 4.40 3.36
CA VAL A 83 -12.92 3.92 3.55
C VAL A 83 -13.40 4.18 4.97
N THR A 84 -14.72 4.28 5.14
CA THR A 84 -15.32 4.42 6.47
C THR A 84 -15.33 3.09 7.22
N ARG A 85 -15.93 3.10 8.44
CA ARG A 85 -16.07 1.95 9.36
C ARG A 85 -16.68 0.70 8.69
N GLY A 86 -17.20 -0.20 9.47
CA GLY A 86 -17.70 -1.54 9.12
C GLY A 86 -18.25 -1.72 7.71
N PRO A 87 -19.32 -1.04 7.27
CA PRO A 87 -19.86 -1.21 5.92
C PRO A 87 -18.86 -0.83 4.81
N GLY A 88 -18.20 0.34 4.93
CA GLY A 88 -17.22 0.79 3.94
C GLY A 88 -16.00 -0.13 3.88
N SER A 89 -15.51 -0.53 5.04
CA SER A 89 -14.41 -1.50 5.14
C SER A 89 -14.78 -2.84 4.51
N SER A 90 -15.96 -3.37 4.82
CA SER A 90 -16.44 -4.65 4.27
C SER A 90 -16.55 -4.64 2.74
N HIS A 91 -17.04 -3.53 2.16
CA HIS A 91 -17.10 -3.37 0.71
C HIS A 91 -15.70 -3.31 0.06
N SER A 92 -14.70 -2.76 0.74
CA SER A 92 -13.33 -2.67 0.22
C SER A 92 -12.57 -4.01 0.25
N ALA A 93 -13.06 -5.01 0.97
CA ALA A 93 -12.40 -6.29 1.18
C ALA A 93 -12.04 -7.02 -0.12
N ILE A 94 -12.83 -6.85 -1.18
CA ILE A 94 -12.54 -7.47 -2.48
C ILE A 94 -11.24 -6.95 -3.10
N GLY A 95 -10.99 -5.64 -3.06
CA GLY A 95 -9.73 -5.06 -3.56
C GLY A 95 -8.54 -5.46 -2.71
N ILE A 96 -8.71 -5.56 -1.39
CA ILE A 96 -7.67 -6.06 -0.47
C ILE A 96 -7.33 -7.51 -0.80
N HIS A 97 -8.34 -8.37 -0.98
CA HIS A 97 -8.13 -9.76 -1.34
C HIS A 97 -7.45 -9.90 -2.71
N THR A 98 -7.88 -9.14 -3.71
CA THR A 98 -7.25 -9.10 -5.04
C THR A 98 -5.77 -8.72 -4.93
N ALA A 99 -5.45 -7.63 -4.24
CA ALA A 99 -4.08 -7.19 -4.02
C ALA A 99 -3.21 -8.26 -3.33
N GLN A 100 -3.76 -9.00 -2.35
CA GLN A 100 -3.06 -10.09 -1.67
C GLN A 100 -2.78 -11.26 -2.62
N GLN A 101 -3.73 -11.63 -3.47
CA GLN A 101 -3.56 -12.71 -4.42
C GLN A 101 -2.61 -12.36 -5.56
N ASP A 102 -2.66 -11.13 -6.04
CA ASP A 102 -1.85 -10.64 -7.17
C ASP A 102 -0.48 -10.09 -6.73
N SER A 103 -0.20 -10.05 -5.43
CA SER A 103 1.04 -9.47 -4.90
C SER A 103 1.19 -7.98 -5.26
N THR A 104 0.08 -7.25 -5.24
CA THR A 104 0.03 -5.82 -5.56
C THR A 104 0.18 -4.98 -4.29
N THR A 105 0.94 -3.91 -4.38
CA THR A 105 1.14 -2.98 -3.26
C THR A 105 -0.09 -2.10 -3.06
N LEU A 106 -0.69 -2.16 -1.89
CA LEU A 106 -1.90 -1.41 -1.54
C LEU A 106 -1.85 -1.00 -0.06
N ILE A 107 -2.30 0.20 0.28
CA ILE A 107 -2.53 0.61 1.67
C ILE A 107 -3.97 1.12 1.77
N VAL A 108 -4.76 0.47 2.62
CA VAL A 108 -6.15 0.86 2.88
C VAL A 108 -6.25 1.43 4.28
N PHE A 109 -6.67 2.67 4.37
CA PHE A 109 -7.00 3.35 5.62
C PHE A 109 -8.48 3.18 5.91
N VAL A 110 -8.77 2.66 7.09
CA VAL A 110 -10.14 2.45 7.57
C VAL A 110 -10.38 3.38 8.74
N GLY A 111 -11.35 4.26 8.64
CA GLY A 111 -11.77 5.05 9.80
C GLY A 111 -12.38 4.14 10.87
N GLN A 112 -12.12 4.44 12.15
CA GLN A 112 -12.58 3.68 13.29
C GLN A 112 -13.31 4.58 14.26
N VAL A 113 -14.11 4.02 15.17
CA VAL A 113 -14.70 4.72 16.30
C VAL A 113 -13.61 5.30 17.20
N SER A 114 -13.94 6.30 18.01
CA SER A 114 -13.00 6.89 18.96
C SER A 114 -12.44 5.83 19.93
N ILE A 115 -11.21 6.00 20.39
CA ILE A 115 -10.53 5.05 21.30
C ILE A 115 -11.41 4.74 22.53
N GLY A 116 -12.06 5.76 23.10
CA GLY A 116 -12.93 5.60 24.27
C GLY A 116 -14.19 4.75 24.04
N ASP A 117 -14.56 4.51 22.78
CA ASP A 117 -15.75 3.75 22.38
C ASP A 117 -15.43 2.31 21.94
N LEU A 118 -14.15 1.97 21.80
CA LEU A 118 -13.71 0.64 21.41
C LEU A 118 -14.17 -0.44 22.41
N GLY A 119 -14.64 -1.57 21.88
CA GLY A 119 -15.12 -2.70 22.67
C GLY A 119 -16.49 -2.49 23.33
N ARG A 120 -17.26 -1.49 22.87
CA ARG A 120 -18.60 -1.16 23.40
C ARG A 120 -19.72 -1.39 22.39
N GLU A 121 -19.45 -2.11 21.31
CA GLU A 121 -20.39 -2.28 20.19
C GLU A 121 -20.87 -0.94 19.64
N ALA A 122 -19.93 0.01 19.52
CA ALA A 122 -20.21 1.34 19.00
C ALA A 122 -20.64 1.28 17.53
N PHE A 123 -21.29 2.35 17.04
CA PHE A 123 -21.86 2.38 15.69
C PHE A 123 -20.84 2.04 14.60
N GLN A 124 -21.06 0.92 13.91
CA GLN A 124 -20.22 0.38 12.84
C GLN A 124 -18.80 -0.02 13.28
N GLU A 125 -18.57 -0.23 14.57
CA GLU A 125 -17.30 -0.73 15.09
C GLU A 125 -17.00 -2.14 14.54
N VAL A 126 -15.75 -2.37 14.15
CA VAL A 126 -15.22 -3.69 13.79
C VAL A 126 -13.77 -3.80 14.25
N ASP A 127 -13.34 -4.95 14.72
CA ASP A 127 -11.93 -5.26 14.90
C ASP A 127 -11.28 -5.54 13.52
N TYR A 128 -10.69 -4.50 12.93
CA TYR A 128 -10.09 -4.61 11.60
C TYR A 128 -8.79 -5.40 11.59
N VAL A 129 -8.07 -5.47 12.71
CA VAL A 129 -6.87 -6.30 12.84
C VAL A 129 -7.26 -7.78 12.75
N GLN A 130 -8.33 -8.17 13.43
CA GLN A 130 -8.85 -9.53 13.34
C GLN A 130 -9.46 -9.81 11.96
N MET A 131 -10.28 -8.88 11.43
CA MET A 131 -10.97 -9.03 10.13
C MET A 131 -9.98 -9.22 8.98
N TYR A 132 -8.89 -8.45 8.95
CA TYR A 132 -7.95 -8.45 7.82
C TYR A 132 -6.64 -9.20 8.09
N GLY A 133 -6.40 -9.67 9.30
CA GLY A 133 -5.15 -10.33 9.68
C GLY A 133 -4.76 -11.56 8.87
N LYS A 134 -5.71 -12.14 8.12
CA LYS A 134 -5.47 -13.30 7.22
C LYS A 134 -5.59 -12.96 5.73
N CYS A 135 -6.25 -11.86 5.38
CA CYS A 135 -6.43 -11.45 3.98
C CYS A 135 -5.60 -10.22 3.57
N ALA A 136 -4.90 -9.62 4.50
CA ALA A 136 -3.89 -8.61 4.22
C ALA A 136 -2.51 -9.11 4.64
N LYS A 137 -1.47 -8.53 4.06
CA LYS A 137 -0.08 -8.80 4.46
C LYS A 137 0.22 -8.30 5.87
N TRP A 138 -0.41 -7.20 6.26
CA TRP A 138 -0.38 -6.63 7.60
C TRP A 138 -1.66 -5.85 7.86
N ALA A 139 -2.19 -5.99 9.07
CA ALA A 139 -3.30 -5.19 9.57
C ALA A 139 -2.92 -4.61 10.93
N VAL A 140 -3.19 -3.33 11.14
CA VAL A 140 -2.81 -2.59 12.35
C VAL A 140 -3.82 -1.50 12.66
N GLN A 141 -3.94 -1.13 13.94
CA GLN A 141 -4.66 0.06 14.37
C GLN A 141 -3.67 1.08 14.94
N ILE A 142 -3.86 2.35 14.65
CA ILE A 142 -3.06 3.45 15.21
C ILE A 142 -3.83 4.05 16.37
N ASP A 143 -3.36 3.82 17.59
CA ASP A 143 -4.01 4.29 18.82
C ASP A 143 -3.39 5.59 19.39
N ASP A 144 -2.28 6.05 18.80
CA ASP A 144 -1.57 7.24 19.22
C ASP A 144 -1.18 8.09 18.00
N ALA A 145 -1.61 9.34 17.97
CA ALA A 145 -1.27 10.29 16.90
C ALA A 145 0.24 10.47 16.71
N ALA A 146 1.03 10.39 17.79
CA ALA A 146 2.49 10.50 17.72
C ALA A 146 3.13 9.36 16.91
N ARG A 147 2.46 8.22 16.75
CA ARG A 147 2.94 7.06 16.00
C ARG A 147 2.50 7.01 14.54
N ILE A 148 1.70 7.95 14.08
CA ILE A 148 1.23 8.00 12.69
C ILE A 148 2.40 7.94 11.68
N PRO A 149 3.45 8.79 11.78
CA PRO A 149 4.55 8.74 10.81
C PRO A 149 5.29 7.39 10.79
N GLU A 150 5.52 6.82 11.98
CA GLU A 150 6.19 5.51 12.14
C GLU A 150 5.39 4.40 11.46
N ILE A 151 4.09 4.26 11.82
CA ILE A 151 3.24 3.17 11.35
C ILE A 151 2.98 3.30 9.85
N VAL A 152 2.75 4.51 9.35
CA VAL A 152 2.54 4.75 7.92
C VAL A 152 3.81 4.44 7.14
N SER A 153 4.99 4.88 7.58
CA SER A 153 6.25 4.52 6.94
C SER A 153 6.47 3.01 6.95
N HIS A 154 6.21 2.34 8.08
CA HIS A 154 6.30 0.88 8.17
C HIS A 154 5.33 0.20 7.20
N ALA A 155 4.13 0.73 7.01
CA ALA A 155 3.15 0.21 6.05
C ALA A 155 3.68 0.22 4.61
N TYR A 156 4.36 1.30 4.20
CA TYR A 156 5.02 1.34 2.89
C TYR A 156 6.12 0.29 2.77
N HIS A 157 6.98 0.16 3.79
CA HIS A 157 8.01 -0.89 3.80
C HIS A 157 7.42 -2.29 3.69
N VAL A 158 6.36 -2.58 4.43
CA VAL A 158 5.67 -3.88 4.39
C VAL A 158 5.01 -4.11 3.03
N ALA A 159 4.31 -3.11 2.50
CA ALA A 159 3.59 -3.25 1.24
C ALA A 159 4.49 -3.60 0.05
N VAL A 160 5.70 -3.03 -0.01
CA VAL A 160 6.58 -3.14 -1.20
C VAL A 160 7.67 -4.20 -1.09
N ASN A 161 8.08 -4.60 0.12
CA ASN A 161 9.24 -5.47 0.32
C ASN A 161 8.86 -6.95 0.41
N GLY A 162 9.78 -7.84 0.06
CA GLY A 162 9.52 -9.28 -0.07
C GLY A 162 8.45 -9.54 -1.14
N ARG A 163 7.47 -10.39 -0.86
CA ARG A 163 6.26 -10.50 -1.70
C ARG A 163 5.42 -9.24 -1.46
N PRO A 164 5.20 -8.36 -2.43
CA PRO A 164 4.32 -7.21 -2.27
C PRO A 164 2.90 -7.62 -1.86
N GLY A 165 2.19 -6.73 -1.20
CA GLY A 165 0.84 -7.05 -0.76
C GLY A 165 0.15 -5.90 -0.03
N PRO A 166 -1.16 -6.05 0.29
CA PRO A 166 -1.95 -5.02 0.91
C PRO A 166 -1.64 -4.88 2.41
N VAL A 167 -1.71 -3.64 2.86
CA VAL A 167 -1.70 -3.27 4.29
C VAL A 167 -3.01 -2.59 4.63
N VAL A 168 -3.59 -2.91 5.78
CA VAL A 168 -4.80 -2.27 6.28
C VAL A 168 -4.46 -1.54 7.57
N ILE A 169 -4.81 -0.27 7.65
CA ILE A 169 -4.57 0.60 8.81
C ILE A 169 -5.89 1.15 9.30
N ALA A 170 -6.31 0.73 10.47
CA ALA A 170 -7.44 1.33 11.17
C ALA A 170 -6.97 2.59 11.92
N ILE A 171 -7.72 3.68 11.83
CA ILE A 171 -7.41 4.92 12.55
C ILE A 171 -8.67 5.42 13.25
N PRO A 172 -8.70 5.43 14.58
CA PRO A 172 -9.75 6.07 15.35
C PRO A 172 -9.89 7.55 15.01
N GLU A 173 -11.12 8.03 14.94
CA GLU A 173 -11.44 9.39 14.48
C GLU A 173 -10.87 10.48 15.38
N ASP A 174 -10.72 10.21 16.69
CA ASP A 174 -10.11 11.11 17.66
C ASP A 174 -8.59 11.18 17.49
N VAL A 175 -7.93 10.09 17.16
CA VAL A 175 -6.48 10.05 16.85
C VAL A 175 -6.15 10.99 15.70
N LEU A 176 -7.00 11.07 14.68
CA LEU A 176 -6.83 12.00 13.56
C LEU A 176 -6.91 13.49 14.00
N LYS A 177 -7.65 13.77 15.07
CA LYS A 177 -7.83 15.13 15.61
C LYS A 177 -6.79 15.50 16.67
N HIS A 178 -6.17 14.51 17.31
CA HIS A 178 -5.16 14.75 18.33
C HIS A 178 -3.90 15.42 17.75
N ALA A 179 -3.19 16.15 18.62
CA ALA A 179 -1.91 16.75 18.28
C ALA A 179 -0.86 15.67 17.97
N CYS A 180 -0.15 15.81 16.87
CA CYS A 180 0.97 14.95 16.50
C CYS A 180 2.28 15.76 16.57
N PRO A 181 3.17 15.47 17.51
CA PRO A 181 4.42 16.21 17.69
C PRO A 181 5.51 15.80 16.69
N ASN A 182 5.35 14.64 16.03
CA ASN A 182 6.38 14.06 15.19
C ASN A 182 6.26 14.55 13.75
N PRO A 183 7.40 14.82 13.07
CA PRO A 183 7.39 15.17 11.65
C PRO A 183 7.02 13.95 10.78
N PRO A 184 6.64 14.17 9.51
CA PRO A 184 6.49 13.11 8.53
C PRO A 184 7.74 12.23 8.46
N ALA A 185 7.55 10.92 8.34
CA ALA A 185 8.65 9.99 8.18
C ALA A 185 9.33 10.15 6.80
N PRO A 186 10.65 9.92 6.70
CA PRO A 186 11.36 9.98 5.43
C PRO A 186 10.85 8.92 4.44
N HIS A 187 11.08 9.15 3.15
CA HIS A 187 10.69 8.24 2.09
C HIS A 187 11.26 6.82 2.30
N TYR A 188 10.42 5.80 2.09
CA TYR A 188 10.81 4.40 2.20
C TYR A 188 11.85 4.01 1.13
N ASN A 189 12.68 3.02 1.45
CA ASN A 189 13.57 2.39 0.50
C ASN A 189 13.12 0.95 0.23
N ARG A 190 12.94 0.61 -1.06
CA ARG A 190 12.63 -0.76 -1.45
C ARG A 190 13.90 -1.61 -1.36
N ALA A 191 13.83 -2.72 -0.62
CA ALA A 191 14.90 -3.71 -0.61
C ALA A 191 14.87 -4.51 -1.92
N ILE A 192 16.03 -4.59 -2.59
CA ILE A 192 16.20 -5.38 -3.81
C ILE A 192 16.89 -6.68 -3.41
N ALA A 193 16.16 -7.80 -3.53
CA ALA A 193 16.74 -9.12 -3.35
C ALA A 193 17.52 -9.52 -4.62
N ALA A 194 18.72 -10.11 -4.41
CA ALA A 194 19.51 -10.67 -5.49
C ALA A 194 19.86 -12.13 -5.16
N PRO A 195 19.89 -13.05 -6.16
CA PRO A 195 20.34 -14.41 -5.94
C PRO A 195 21.82 -14.44 -5.54
N SER A 196 22.20 -15.43 -4.73
CA SER A 196 23.61 -15.65 -4.41
C SER A 196 24.37 -16.17 -5.65
N ARG A 197 25.70 -15.96 -5.68
CA ARG A 197 26.54 -16.54 -6.73
C ARG A 197 26.45 -18.09 -6.76
N ALA A 198 26.31 -18.71 -5.60
CA ALA A 198 26.15 -20.17 -5.51
C ALA A 198 24.83 -20.63 -6.14
N SER A 199 23.72 -19.90 -5.91
CA SER A 199 22.43 -20.21 -6.53
C SER A 199 22.46 -20.02 -8.05
N LEU A 200 23.17 -19.02 -8.55
CA LEU A 200 23.35 -18.81 -9.99
C LEU A 200 24.17 -19.95 -10.62
N ALA A 201 25.29 -20.34 -9.99
CA ALA A 201 26.11 -21.46 -10.47
C ALA A 201 25.36 -22.81 -10.49
N GLU A 202 24.45 -23.02 -9.51
CA GLU A 202 23.58 -24.20 -9.50
C GLU A 202 22.55 -24.15 -10.64
N LEU A 203 21.95 -22.99 -10.88
CA LEU A 203 21.03 -22.78 -12.00
C LEU A 203 21.73 -23.07 -13.35
N GLU A 204 22.94 -22.57 -13.55
CA GLU A 204 23.75 -22.82 -14.75
C GLU A 204 23.99 -24.34 -14.97
N LYS A 205 24.33 -25.09 -13.92
CA LYS A 205 24.51 -26.55 -14.00
C LYS A 205 23.21 -27.25 -14.37
N LEU A 206 22.09 -26.86 -13.74
CA LEU A 206 20.79 -27.45 -14.04
C LEU A 206 20.35 -27.20 -15.48
N LEU A 207 20.54 -25.98 -15.99
CA LEU A 207 20.22 -25.64 -17.37
C LEU A 207 21.12 -26.38 -18.38
N ALA A 208 22.43 -26.49 -18.09
CA ALA A 208 23.38 -27.20 -18.94
C ALA A 208 23.11 -28.72 -19.02
N ALA A 209 22.54 -29.30 -17.96
CA ALA A 209 22.20 -30.73 -17.92
C ALA A 209 20.80 -31.04 -18.45
N ALA A 210 19.96 -30.03 -18.65
CA ALA A 210 18.57 -30.22 -19.03
C ALA A 210 18.43 -30.53 -20.54
N GLU A 211 17.73 -31.60 -20.87
CA GLU A 211 17.45 -31.96 -22.29
C GLU A 211 16.28 -31.15 -22.88
N ARG A 212 15.32 -30.76 -22.06
CA ARG A 212 14.09 -30.07 -22.50
C ARG A 212 13.68 -29.00 -21.48
N PRO A 213 14.51 -27.97 -21.28
CA PRO A 213 14.19 -26.89 -20.35
C PRO A 213 13.05 -26.04 -20.88
N MET A 214 12.25 -25.48 -19.95
CA MET A 214 11.15 -24.55 -20.23
C MET A 214 11.13 -23.46 -19.16
N LEU A 215 10.89 -22.22 -19.58
CA LEU A 215 10.69 -21.08 -18.68
C LEU A 215 9.22 -20.90 -18.35
N ILE A 216 8.89 -20.84 -17.07
CA ILE A 216 7.59 -20.43 -16.57
C ILE A 216 7.80 -19.15 -15.76
N LEU A 217 7.40 -18.01 -16.34
CA LEU A 217 7.61 -16.70 -15.74
C LEU A 217 6.39 -16.28 -14.92
N GLY A 218 6.62 -15.69 -13.77
CA GLY A 218 5.55 -15.25 -12.87
C GLY A 218 6.08 -14.33 -11.78
N GLY A 219 5.21 -13.98 -10.83
CA GLY A 219 5.54 -13.07 -9.75
C GLY A 219 5.53 -11.61 -10.15
N GLY A 220 5.92 -10.75 -9.21
CA GLY A 220 5.98 -9.29 -9.40
C GLY A 220 7.40 -8.78 -9.62
N GLY A 221 7.52 -7.46 -9.81
CA GLY A 221 8.82 -6.79 -9.93
C GLY A 221 9.36 -6.70 -11.35
N TRP A 222 8.57 -7.08 -12.35
CA TRP A 222 8.91 -6.92 -13.76
C TRP A 222 8.90 -5.44 -14.15
N ASN A 223 9.87 -5.07 -14.97
CA ASN A 223 9.93 -3.79 -15.67
C ASN A 223 10.38 -4.04 -17.11
N ALA A 224 10.29 -3.04 -17.96
CA ALA A 224 10.62 -3.16 -19.39
C ALA A 224 12.03 -3.72 -19.63
N GLU A 225 13.01 -3.32 -18.82
CA GLU A 225 14.38 -3.83 -18.92
C GLU A 225 14.48 -5.31 -18.55
N ALA A 226 13.84 -5.73 -17.46
CA ALA A 226 13.82 -7.12 -17.03
C ALA A 226 13.13 -8.02 -18.05
N VAL A 227 12.03 -7.56 -18.63
CA VAL A 227 11.31 -8.27 -19.72
C VAL A 227 12.23 -8.44 -20.95
N ALA A 228 12.84 -7.36 -21.42
CA ALA A 228 13.75 -7.39 -22.57
C ALA A 228 14.94 -8.32 -22.35
N ARG A 229 15.55 -8.31 -21.17
CA ARG A 229 16.65 -9.20 -20.80
C ARG A 229 16.22 -10.67 -20.76
N MET A 230 15.04 -10.95 -20.20
CA MET A 230 14.52 -12.32 -20.12
C MET A 230 14.15 -12.85 -21.50
N GLN A 231 13.57 -12.01 -22.36
CA GLN A 231 13.27 -12.36 -23.75
C GLN A 231 14.57 -12.69 -24.51
N ALA A 232 15.58 -11.83 -24.45
CA ALA A 232 16.87 -12.06 -25.08
C ALA A 232 17.55 -13.36 -24.58
N PHE A 233 17.43 -13.64 -23.27
CA PHE A 233 17.94 -14.89 -22.69
C PHE A 233 17.21 -16.11 -23.26
N ALA A 234 15.87 -16.07 -23.31
CA ALA A 234 15.06 -17.16 -23.86
C ALA A 234 15.38 -17.42 -25.34
N GLU A 235 15.49 -16.37 -26.17
CA GLU A 235 15.83 -16.44 -27.59
C GLU A 235 17.25 -16.97 -27.80
N THR A 236 18.25 -16.45 -27.06
CA THR A 236 19.65 -16.86 -27.18
C THR A 236 19.85 -18.35 -26.87
N HIS A 237 19.12 -18.85 -25.88
CA HIS A 237 19.23 -20.24 -25.43
C HIS A 237 18.14 -21.16 -26.00
N ASN A 238 17.33 -20.67 -26.94
CA ASN A 238 16.22 -21.40 -27.57
C ASN A 238 15.28 -22.07 -26.53
N LEU A 239 14.92 -21.31 -25.48
CA LEU A 239 14.08 -21.78 -24.40
C LEU A 239 12.61 -21.46 -24.66
N PRO A 240 11.72 -22.47 -24.72
CA PRO A 240 10.28 -22.20 -24.68
C PRO A 240 9.91 -21.45 -23.41
N ALA A 241 9.14 -20.38 -23.55
CA ALA A 241 8.72 -19.56 -22.41
C ALA A 241 7.19 -19.46 -22.36
N THR A 242 6.65 -19.50 -21.15
CA THR A 242 5.26 -19.18 -20.86
C THR A 242 5.15 -18.31 -19.62
N VAL A 243 4.00 -17.69 -19.43
CA VAL A 243 3.75 -16.81 -18.27
C VAL A 243 2.63 -17.35 -17.42
N GLY A 244 2.71 -17.10 -16.13
CA GLY A 244 1.62 -17.39 -15.23
C GLY A 244 0.37 -16.60 -15.62
N PHE A 245 -0.80 -17.15 -15.35
CA PHE A 245 -2.12 -16.56 -15.70
C PHE A 245 -2.26 -15.08 -15.30
N ARG A 246 -1.69 -14.67 -14.15
CA ARG A 246 -1.75 -13.29 -13.66
C ARG A 246 -0.61 -12.38 -14.14
N CYS A 247 0.29 -12.89 -14.97
CA CYS A 247 1.49 -12.19 -15.42
C CYS A 247 1.50 -11.98 -16.94
N ARG A 248 0.34 -11.83 -17.54
CA ARG A 248 0.12 -11.68 -18.98
C ARG A 248 0.18 -10.23 -19.46
N GLU A 249 0.93 -9.39 -18.83
CA GLU A 249 1.04 -7.96 -19.20
C GLU A 249 2.27 -7.69 -20.04
#